data_284ed853a4117c5397c2314f61adf773
#
_entry.id   284ed853a4117c5397c2314f61adf773
#
_cell.length_a   1.000
_cell.length_b   1.000
_cell.length_c   1.000
_cell.angle_alpha   90.00
_cell.angle_beta   90.00
_cell.angle_gamma   90.00
#
_symmetry.space_group_name_H-M   'P 1'
#
loop_
_entity.id
_entity.type
_entity.pdbx_description
1 polymer ?
#
loop_
_entity_poly.entity_id
_entity_poly.type
_entity_poly.pdbx_seq_one_letter_code
_entity_poly.pdbx_strand_id
1 'polypeptide(L)'
;EDDRNPERMKVRVGKSPGWNVGDALRDVRGVLDYSYGNFVLRLLGTPVHEDRGLKPEVTSLRGNETHLSVASYNVLNFSAVAVDRAGLIAAQLVENLRSPDLVALQEMQDNNGPLADGGADASESFKILASAVAAAGGPSYDFLQINPGSGEDGGQPGGNIRVGFLFNPARLKIVRYREEKEGLPPSPSRIGVGSPAFQSSRKSLFCEFLFGSSRIFVINNHLSSKFGSPPMYGSKQPPVNGGFDRRVAQFGEISAVADRIATAVPGAAILVLGDFNEFPFEEPMKSAGSGKARLKKLSELLPLPE
;
A
#
# COMPACT_ATOMS: atom_id res chain seq x y z
N GLU A 1 9.00 1.23 9.18
CA GLU A 1 10.25 1.60 8.47
C GLU A 1 11.08 0.36 8.23
N ASP A 2 11.60 0.20 7.01
CA ASP A 2 12.40 -0.95 6.64
C ASP A 2 13.84 -0.77 7.17
N ASP A 3 14.17 -1.49 8.22
CA ASP A 3 15.51 -1.48 8.83
C ASP A 3 16.60 -2.13 7.95
N ARG A 4 16.27 -2.59 6.75
CA ARG A 4 17.18 -3.31 5.86
C ARG A 4 17.72 -2.46 4.71
N ASN A 5 17.53 -1.15 4.73
CA ASN A 5 18.23 -0.28 3.81
C ASN A 5 19.72 -0.22 4.23
N PRO A 6 20.67 -0.76 3.42
CA PRO A 6 22.10 -0.85 3.78
C PRO A 6 22.77 0.51 3.95
N GLU A 7 22.15 1.57 3.49
CA GLU A 7 22.70 2.93 3.59
C GLU A 7 22.27 3.67 4.87
N ARG A 8 21.40 3.04 5.69
CA ARG A 8 20.93 3.66 6.94
C ARG A 8 21.84 3.35 8.12
N MET A 9 22.41 4.37 8.69
CA MET A 9 22.91 4.35 10.06
C MET A 9 21.90 5.05 10.97
N LYS A 10 21.43 4.37 12.02
CA LYS A 10 20.53 5.00 12.99
C LYS A 10 21.30 6.01 13.84
N VAL A 11 20.81 7.23 13.83
CA VAL A 11 21.28 8.30 14.70
C VAL A 11 20.23 8.55 15.78
N ARG A 12 20.62 8.41 17.05
CA ARG A 12 19.69 8.63 18.15
C ARG A 12 19.69 10.09 18.57
N VAL A 13 18.56 10.75 18.36
CA VAL A 13 18.24 12.11 18.82
C VAL A 13 17.14 12.05 19.88
N GLY A 14 17.12 12.97 20.83
CA GLY A 14 16.18 12.96 21.95
C GLY A 14 14.73 13.20 21.54
N LYS A 15 14.48 14.10 20.59
CA LYS A 15 13.19 14.39 19.94
C LYS A 15 13.38 14.29 18.43
N SER A 16 12.30 14.00 17.71
CA SER A 16 12.34 14.11 16.24
C SER A 16 12.66 15.55 15.86
N PRO A 17 13.79 15.80 15.19
CA PRO A 17 14.21 17.16 14.86
C PRO A 17 13.49 17.74 13.64
N GLY A 18 12.58 17.01 13.00
CA GLY A 18 11.91 17.44 11.78
C GLY A 18 12.81 17.47 10.54
N TRP A 19 13.90 16.72 10.53
CA TRP A 19 14.79 16.62 9.37
C TRP A 19 14.13 15.80 8.24
N ASN A 20 14.38 16.23 7.02
CA ASN A 20 13.85 15.59 5.83
C ASN A 20 14.88 14.67 5.15
N VAL A 21 14.40 13.74 4.34
CA VAL A 21 15.27 12.96 3.45
C VAL A 21 15.98 13.92 2.50
N GLY A 22 17.30 13.70 2.31
CA GLY A 22 18.13 14.57 1.47
C GLY A 22 18.78 15.72 2.22
N ASP A 23 18.33 16.07 3.43
CA ASP A 23 19.02 17.06 4.27
C ASP A 23 20.43 16.58 4.63
N ALA A 24 21.32 17.52 4.89
CA ALA A 24 22.66 17.21 5.35
C ALA A 24 22.87 17.60 6.82
N LEU A 25 23.61 16.76 7.51
CA LEU A 25 24.08 17.04 8.87
C LEU A 25 25.58 17.21 8.85
N ARG A 26 26.07 18.35 9.39
CA ARG A 26 27.49 18.63 9.53
C ARG A 26 27.91 18.60 11.00
N ASP A 27 29.20 18.46 11.23
CA ASP A 27 29.80 18.42 12.57
C ASP A 27 29.17 17.36 13.47
N VAL A 28 28.81 16.23 12.89
CA VAL A 28 28.22 15.09 13.60
C VAL A 28 29.29 14.47 14.50
N ARG A 29 29.11 14.60 15.81
CA ARG A 29 29.97 13.97 16.83
C ARG A 29 29.14 13.06 17.70
N GLY A 30 29.61 11.87 17.94
CA GLY A 30 28.85 10.90 18.73
C GLY A 30 29.71 9.73 19.18
N VAL A 31 29.12 8.92 20.02
CA VAL A 31 29.67 7.64 20.50
C VAL A 31 28.91 6.51 19.82
N LEU A 32 29.61 5.56 19.24
CA LEU A 32 29.01 4.36 18.72
C LEU A 32 28.51 3.50 19.88
N ASP A 33 27.23 3.17 19.86
CA ASP A 33 26.55 2.37 20.86
C ASP A 33 25.83 1.21 20.21
N TYR A 34 25.57 0.14 20.96
CA TYR A 34 24.75 -0.99 20.53
C TYR A 34 23.49 -1.06 21.36
N SER A 35 22.33 -0.76 20.76
CA SER A 35 21.07 -0.62 21.48
C SER A 35 19.92 -1.23 20.67
N TYR A 36 19.06 -2.00 21.33
CA TYR A 36 17.93 -2.70 20.68
C TYR A 36 18.32 -3.50 19.43
N GLY A 37 19.45 -4.19 19.51
CA GLY A 37 19.94 -5.02 18.41
C GLY A 37 20.62 -4.25 17.26
N ASN A 38 20.78 -2.95 17.34
CA ASN A 38 21.41 -2.11 16.31
C ASN A 38 22.64 -1.39 16.80
N PHE A 39 23.62 -1.19 15.91
CA PHE A 39 24.62 -0.16 16.10
C PHE A 39 23.99 1.21 15.81
N VAL A 40 24.12 2.13 16.74
CA VAL A 40 23.57 3.48 16.68
C VAL A 40 24.64 4.52 17.05
N LEU A 41 24.62 5.66 16.40
CA LEU A 41 25.44 6.80 16.81
C LEU A 41 24.66 7.65 17.81
N ARG A 42 25.11 7.70 19.07
CA ARG A 42 24.58 8.62 20.07
C ARG A 42 25.27 9.96 19.94
N LEU A 43 24.51 10.97 19.58
CA LEU A 43 25.06 12.32 19.42
C LEU A 43 25.51 12.90 20.77
N LEU A 44 26.68 13.54 20.77
CA LEU A 44 27.22 14.32 21.91
C LEU A 44 26.79 15.80 21.86
N GLY A 45 26.06 16.20 20.84
CA GLY A 45 25.56 17.56 20.66
C GLY A 45 24.60 17.63 19.49
N THR A 46 24.04 18.80 19.24
CA THR A 46 23.18 19.03 18.07
C THR A 46 24.07 19.27 16.85
N PRO A 47 23.94 18.45 15.79
CA PRO A 47 24.68 18.70 14.56
C PRO A 47 24.15 19.95 13.86
N VAL A 48 24.95 20.52 12.98
CA VAL A 48 24.51 21.59 12.10
C VAL A 48 23.60 20.98 11.03
N HIS A 49 22.34 21.39 11.00
CA HIS A 49 21.36 20.95 10.02
C HIS A 49 21.38 21.89 8.82
N GLU A 50 21.48 21.32 7.65
CA GLU A 50 21.35 21.99 6.36
C GLU A 50 20.09 21.46 5.67
N ASP A 51 19.02 22.26 5.72
CA ASP A 51 17.78 21.97 4.99
C ASP A 51 18.03 22.15 3.49
N ARG A 52 17.82 21.09 2.73
CA ARG A 52 17.95 21.11 1.27
C ARG A 52 16.66 21.36 0.53
N GLY A 53 15.62 21.73 1.27
CA GLY A 53 14.37 22.25 0.72
C GLY A 53 13.52 21.19 0.04
N LEU A 54 13.56 19.91 0.52
CA LEU A 54 12.66 18.89 0.03
C LEU A 54 11.20 19.36 0.18
N LYS A 55 10.48 19.37 -0.94
CA LYS A 55 9.04 19.69 -0.97
C LYS A 55 8.25 18.45 -1.30
N PRO A 56 6.99 18.37 -0.85
CA PRO A 56 6.09 17.32 -1.30
C PRO A 56 6.01 17.30 -2.83
N GLU A 57 6.16 16.12 -3.41
CA GLU A 57 6.01 15.95 -4.84
C GLU A 57 4.56 16.17 -5.29
N VAL A 58 4.41 16.65 -6.49
CA VAL A 58 3.12 16.85 -7.14
C VAL A 58 3.18 16.20 -8.52
N THR A 59 2.34 15.19 -8.74
CA THR A 59 2.31 14.50 -10.03
C THR A 59 1.81 15.40 -11.16
N SER A 60 2.36 15.23 -12.36
CA SER A 60 1.81 15.78 -13.59
C SER A 60 0.73 14.89 -14.23
N LEU A 61 0.60 13.63 -13.75
CA LEU A 61 -0.35 12.67 -14.30
C LEU A 61 -1.79 13.08 -13.97
N ARG A 62 -2.65 13.02 -14.96
CA ARG A 62 -4.10 13.27 -14.82
C ARG A 62 -4.88 12.31 -15.70
N GLY A 63 -6.04 11.88 -15.20
CA GLY A 63 -7.02 11.19 -16.02
C GLY A 63 -7.66 12.13 -17.07
N ASN A 64 -8.07 11.56 -18.20
CA ASN A 64 -8.86 12.22 -19.22
C ASN A 64 -9.79 11.21 -19.91
N GLU A 65 -10.48 11.56 -20.97
CA GLU A 65 -11.45 10.68 -21.64
C GLU A 65 -10.87 9.32 -22.06
N THR A 66 -9.57 9.28 -22.40
CA THR A 66 -8.89 8.08 -22.90
C THR A 66 -7.89 7.48 -21.90
N HIS A 67 -7.54 8.19 -20.85
CA HIS A 67 -6.55 7.78 -19.87
C HIS A 67 -7.16 7.72 -18.47
N LEU A 68 -7.01 6.57 -17.84
CA LEU A 68 -7.37 6.35 -16.44
C LEU A 68 -6.17 6.71 -15.55
N SER A 69 -6.40 7.56 -14.55
CA SER A 69 -5.41 7.83 -13.51
C SER A 69 -5.65 6.94 -12.30
N VAL A 70 -4.58 6.27 -11.84
CA VAL A 70 -4.63 5.32 -10.73
C VAL A 70 -3.54 5.63 -9.72
N ALA A 71 -3.88 5.57 -8.44
CA ALA A 71 -2.93 5.70 -7.33
C ALA A 71 -3.03 4.49 -6.39
N SER A 72 -1.91 4.17 -5.75
CA SER A 72 -1.85 3.28 -4.60
C SER A 72 -1.40 4.08 -3.38
N TYR A 73 -2.11 3.96 -2.26
CA TYR A 73 -1.84 4.77 -1.08
C TYR A 73 -2.09 4.01 0.22
N ASN A 74 -1.02 3.68 0.93
CA ASN A 74 -1.11 3.18 2.30
C ASN A 74 -1.38 4.36 3.25
N VAL A 75 -2.53 4.35 3.91
CA VAL A 75 -3.02 5.45 4.77
C VAL A 75 -2.65 5.27 6.25
N LEU A 76 -1.81 4.32 6.57
CA LEU A 76 -1.27 4.06 7.92
C LEU A 76 -2.37 3.98 8.99
N ASN A 77 -3.05 2.83 9.07
CA ASN A 77 -4.06 2.56 10.11
C ASN A 77 -5.15 3.66 10.19
N PHE A 78 -5.74 4.04 9.06
CA PHE A 78 -6.79 5.06 9.04
C PHE A 78 -8.16 4.48 9.43
N SER A 79 -8.86 5.18 10.32
CA SER A 79 -10.22 4.85 10.73
C SER A 79 -11.06 6.11 10.99
N ALA A 80 -12.36 5.93 11.19
CA ALA A 80 -13.30 7.03 11.48
C ALA A 80 -12.98 7.79 12.76
N VAL A 81 -12.21 7.20 13.69
CA VAL A 81 -11.79 7.90 14.93
C VAL A 81 -10.60 8.85 14.68
N ALA A 82 -9.95 8.78 13.53
CA ALA A 82 -8.81 9.62 13.16
C ALA A 82 -9.22 10.78 12.24
N VAL A 83 -10.30 11.47 12.54
CA VAL A 83 -10.92 12.50 11.66
C VAL A 83 -9.93 13.58 11.21
N ASP A 84 -9.07 14.05 12.11
CA ASP A 84 -8.06 15.08 11.80
C ASP A 84 -7.11 14.64 10.67
N ARG A 85 -6.83 13.34 10.56
CA ARG A 85 -5.98 12.79 9.50
C ARG A 85 -6.69 12.71 8.15
N ALA A 86 -8.03 12.64 8.13
CA ALA A 86 -8.78 12.59 6.88
C ALA A 86 -8.49 13.81 6.00
N GLY A 87 -8.44 15.01 6.61
CA GLY A 87 -8.11 16.24 5.89
C GLY A 87 -6.71 16.23 5.29
N LEU A 88 -5.72 15.70 6.01
CA LEU A 88 -4.33 15.59 5.52
C LEU A 88 -4.23 14.62 4.34
N ILE A 89 -4.85 13.44 4.44
CA ILE A 89 -4.89 12.44 3.36
C ILE A 89 -5.63 13.01 2.16
N ALA A 90 -6.76 13.69 2.38
CA ALA A 90 -7.54 14.32 1.31
C ALA A 90 -6.74 15.40 0.56
N ALA A 91 -6.02 16.26 1.28
CA ALA A 91 -5.15 17.26 0.66
C ALA A 91 -4.09 16.59 -0.25
N GLN A 92 -3.45 15.52 0.22
CA GLN A 92 -2.48 14.77 -0.59
C GLN A 92 -3.12 14.14 -1.83
N LEU A 93 -4.32 13.56 -1.71
CA LEU A 93 -5.04 13.00 -2.85
C LEU A 93 -5.42 14.05 -3.88
N VAL A 94 -5.82 15.24 -3.43
CA VAL A 94 -6.28 16.33 -4.32
C VAL A 94 -5.11 17.13 -4.88
N GLU A 95 -4.22 17.59 -4.02
CA GLU A 95 -3.16 18.53 -4.41
C GLU A 95 -1.94 17.81 -5.00
N ASN A 96 -1.49 16.74 -4.35
CA ASN A 96 -0.28 16.03 -4.76
C ASN A 96 -0.56 14.98 -5.84
N LEU A 97 -1.59 14.14 -5.65
CA LEU A 97 -1.95 13.07 -6.59
C LEU A 97 -2.95 13.49 -7.67
N ARG A 98 -3.44 14.76 -7.62
CA ARG A 98 -4.33 15.34 -8.65
C ARG A 98 -5.64 14.60 -8.84
N SER A 99 -6.24 14.10 -7.74
CA SER A 99 -7.55 13.44 -7.72
C SER A 99 -7.62 12.26 -8.69
N PRO A 100 -6.89 11.16 -8.46
CA PRO A 100 -6.89 10.02 -9.36
C PRO A 100 -8.30 9.44 -9.56
N ASP A 101 -8.59 8.87 -10.73
CA ASP A 101 -9.88 8.23 -11.00
C ASP A 101 -10.13 7.01 -10.09
N LEU A 102 -9.03 6.29 -9.74
CA LEU A 102 -9.04 5.14 -8.84
C LEU A 102 -7.91 5.27 -7.81
N VAL A 103 -8.22 5.12 -6.54
CA VAL A 103 -7.24 5.05 -5.46
C VAL A 103 -7.36 3.70 -4.76
N ALA A 104 -6.32 2.91 -4.83
CA ALA A 104 -6.20 1.68 -4.06
C ALA A 104 -5.63 2.01 -2.68
N LEU A 105 -6.43 1.82 -1.65
CA LEU A 105 -6.09 2.11 -0.26
C LEU A 105 -5.62 0.85 0.46
N GLN A 106 -4.56 0.99 1.26
CA GLN A 106 -4.10 -0.01 2.20
C GLN A 106 -4.14 0.57 3.61
N GLU A 107 -4.25 -0.29 4.61
CA GLU A 107 -4.35 0.05 6.03
C GLU A 107 -5.60 0.88 6.42
N MET A 108 -6.70 0.64 5.73
CA MET A 108 -7.99 1.07 6.24
C MET A 108 -8.41 0.17 7.40
N GLN A 109 -8.75 0.77 8.53
CA GLN A 109 -9.31 0.07 9.70
C GLN A 109 -10.83 0.11 9.68
N ASP A 110 -11.46 -0.63 10.59
CA ASP A 110 -12.88 -0.51 10.85
C ASP A 110 -13.24 0.87 11.47
N ASN A 111 -14.53 1.07 11.73
CA ASN A 111 -15.04 2.39 12.11
C ASN A 111 -14.53 2.87 13.47
N ASN A 112 -14.17 1.97 14.39
CA ASN A 112 -13.71 2.29 15.73
C ASN A 112 -12.19 2.11 15.94
N GLY A 113 -11.45 1.83 14.87
CA GLY A 113 -10.00 1.72 14.90
C GLY A 113 -9.50 0.53 15.71
N PRO A 114 -8.57 0.74 16.66
CA PRO A 114 -7.95 -0.37 17.40
C PRO A 114 -8.83 -0.97 18.50
N LEU A 115 -10.10 -0.58 18.62
CA LEU A 115 -11.00 -1.10 19.66
C LEU A 115 -11.48 -2.51 19.29
N ALA A 116 -11.10 -3.50 20.09
CA ALA A 116 -11.50 -4.90 19.89
C ALA A 116 -12.88 -5.17 20.49
N ASP A 117 -13.95 -4.79 19.80
CA ASP A 117 -15.35 -5.00 20.19
C ASP A 117 -16.07 -6.09 19.37
N GLY A 118 -15.36 -6.74 18.45
CA GLY A 118 -15.91 -7.77 17.57
C GLY A 118 -16.52 -7.20 16.29
N GLY A 119 -16.64 -5.89 16.14
CA GLY A 119 -17.03 -5.22 14.89
C GLY A 119 -15.94 -5.30 13.83
N ALA A 120 -16.33 -5.26 12.57
CA ALA A 120 -15.39 -5.21 11.44
C ALA A 120 -15.88 -4.30 10.31
N ASP A 121 -16.94 -3.53 10.51
CA ASP A 121 -17.43 -2.60 9.50
C ASP A 121 -16.52 -1.37 9.39
N ALA A 122 -16.16 -0.98 8.17
CA ALA A 122 -15.34 0.19 7.87
C ALA A 122 -16.08 1.26 7.05
N SER A 123 -17.39 1.12 6.88
CA SER A 123 -18.14 2.00 5.99
C SER A 123 -18.01 3.47 6.37
N GLU A 124 -17.99 3.81 7.65
CA GLU A 124 -17.80 5.19 8.10
C GLU A 124 -16.37 5.68 7.87
N SER A 125 -15.36 4.83 8.05
CA SER A 125 -13.97 5.17 7.76
C SER A 125 -13.78 5.59 6.29
N PHE A 126 -14.39 4.84 5.36
CA PHE A 126 -14.35 5.19 3.93
C PHE A 126 -15.18 6.43 3.61
N LYS A 127 -16.38 6.58 4.19
CA LYS A 127 -17.23 7.77 3.97
C LYS A 127 -16.56 9.06 4.44
N ILE A 128 -15.97 9.05 5.63
CA ILE A 128 -15.25 10.21 6.18
C ILE A 128 -14.11 10.61 5.24
N LEU A 129 -13.33 9.66 4.77
CA LEU A 129 -12.24 9.96 3.83
C LEU A 129 -12.76 10.50 2.50
N ALA A 130 -13.78 9.87 1.90
CA ALA A 130 -14.40 10.34 0.65
C ALA A 130 -14.99 11.74 0.81
N SER A 131 -15.66 12.01 1.93
CA SER A 131 -16.22 13.33 2.25
C SER A 131 -15.12 14.40 2.41
N ALA A 132 -14.00 14.04 3.07
CA ALA A 132 -12.86 14.93 3.21
C ALA A 132 -12.23 15.28 1.84
N VAL A 133 -12.14 14.32 0.91
CA VAL A 133 -11.66 14.56 -0.45
C VAL A 133 -12.57 15.53 -1.18
N ALA A 134 -13.90 15.35 -1.10
CA ALA A 134 -14.86 16.27 -1.71
C ALA A 134 -14.76 17.69 -1.08
N ALA A 135 -14.59 17.78 0.23
CA ALA A 135 -14.40 19.04 0.94
C ALA A 135 -13.09 19.76 0.55
N ALA A 136 -12.05 19.00 0.18
CA ALA A 136 -10.78 19.53 -0.33
C ALA A 136 -10.84 19.94 -1.83
N GLY A 137 -12.02 19.86 -2.47
CA GLY A 137 -12.21 20.21 -3.88
C GLY A 137 -11.94 19.05 -4.86
N GLY A 138 -11.79 17.83 -4.37
CA GLY A 138 -11.71 16.62 -5.18
C GLY A 138 -13.09 16.13 -5.65
N PRO A 139 -13.14 15.02 -6.42
CA PRO A 139 -14.39 14.42 -6.85
C PRO A 139 -15.14 13.78 -5.69
N SER A 140 -16.45 13.62 -5.84
CA SER A 140 -17.27 12.81 -4.95
C SER A 140 -16.97 11.33 -5.22
N TYR A 141 -15.98 10.78 -4.54
CA TYR A 141 -15.64 9.37 -4.66
C TYR A 141 -16.72 8.49 -4.05
N ASP A 142 -16.99 7.38 -4.72
CA ASP A 142 -17.59 6.22 -4.11
C ASP A 142 -16.48 5.27 -3.61
N PHE A 143 -16.85 4.24 -2.84
CA PHE A 143 -15.86 3.31 -2.31
C PHE A 143 -16.28 1.85 -2.46
N LEU A 144 -15.28 0.99 -2.46
CA LEU A 144 -15.45 -0.45 -2.44
C LEU A 144 -14.54 -1.06 -1.38
N GLN A 145 -15.13 -1.84 -0.48
CA GLN A 145 -14.41 -2.68 0.47
C GLN A 145 -15.21 -3.94 0.76
N ILE A 146 -14.57 -4.96 1.30
CA ILE A 146 -15.20 -6.17 1.81
C ILE A 146 -14.68 -6.39 3.23
N ASN A 147 -15.60 -6.44 4.21
CA ASN A 147 -15.24 -6.65 5.60
C ASN A 147 -14.53 -8.00 5.79
N PRO A 148 -13.42 -8.05 6.55
CA PRO A 148 -12.91 -9.33 7.08
C PRO A 148 -13.83 -9.87 8.17
N GLY A 149 -13.65 -11.13 8.56
CA GLY A 149 -14.08 -11.56 9.88
C GLY A 149 -13.27 -10.86 10.96
N SER A 150 -13.89 -10.56 12.10
CA SER A 150 -13.23 -9.87 13.19
C SER A 150 -12.00 -10.64 13.67
N GLY A 151 -10.82 -9.98 13.67
CA GLY A 151 -9.55 -10.55 14.07
C GLY A 151 -8.89 -11.51 13.06
N GLU A 152 -9.50 -11.77 11.88
CA GLU A 152 -8.99 -12.77 10.94
C GLU A 152 -7.81 -12.31 10.08
N ASP A 153 -7.73 -11.03 9.75
CA ASP A 153 -6.81 -10.53 8.74
C ASP A 153 -5.49 -9.95 9.32
N GLY A 154 -5.29 -10.08 10.63
CA GLY A 154 -4.06 -9.60 11.30
C GLY A 154 -3.91 -8.08 11.25
N GLY A 155 -2.67 -7.60 11.33
CA GLY A 155 -2.35 -6.18 11.46
C GLY A 155 -2.48 -5.69 12.89
N GLN A 156 -2.88 -4.43 13.09
CA GLN A 156 -3.11 -3.89 14.42
C GLN A 156 -4.26 -4.62 15.11
N PRO A 157 -4.07 -5.15 16.32
CA PRO A 157 -5.15 -5.80 17.06
C PRO A 157 -6.37 -4.87 17.19
N GLY A 158 -7.56 -5.44 16.98
CA GLY A 158 -8.83 -4.70 16.99
C GLY A 158 -9.13 -3.92 15.71
N GLY A 159 -8.13 -3.54 14.91
CA GLY A 159 -8.31 -2.63 13.78
C GLY A 159 -8.91 -3.27 12.53
N ASN A 160 -8.98 -4.59 12.45
CA ASN A 160 -9.54 -5.30 11.30
C ASN A 160 -9.11 -4.73 9.94
N ILE A 161 -7.79 -4.54 9.81
CA ILE A 161 -7.16 -3.84 8.67
C ILE A 161 -7.51 -4.54 7.35
N ARG A 162 -7.85 -3.73 6.35
CA ARG A 162 -8.20 -4.17 5.01
C ARG A 162 -7.63 -3.27 3.92
N VAL A 163 -7.74 -3.75 2.71
CA VAL A 163 -7.56 -2.97 1.49
C VAL A 163 -8.93 -2.58 0.94
N GLY A 164 -8.98 -1.47 0.21
CA GLY A 164 -10.21 -1.00 -0.42
C GLY A 164 -9.91 -0.06 -1.57
N PHE A 165 -10.94 0.47 -2.19
CA PHE A 165 -10.83 1.45 -3.26
C PHE A 165 -11.68 2.68 -2.97
N LEU A 166 -11.16 3.87 -3.30
CA LEU A 166 -11.96 5.02 -3.66
C LEU A 166 -11.95 5.13 -5.18
N PHE A 167 -13.07 5.42 -5.78
CA PHE A 167 -13.16 5.58 -7.24
C PHE A 167 -14.14 6.68 -7.62
N ASN A 168 -13.86 7.35 -8.73
CA ASN A 168 -14.76 8.37 -9.28
C ASN A 168 -15.89 7.68 -10.05
N PRO A 169 -17.15 7.70 -9.56
CA PRO A 169 -18.28 7.00 -10.21
C PRO A 169 -18.69 7.61 -11.55
N ALA A 170 -18.27 8.84 -11.84
CA ALA A 170 -18.47 9.45 -13.15
C ALA A 170 -17.54 8.86 -14.23
N ARG A 171 -16.45 8.21 -13.78
CA ARG A 171 -15.38 7.67 -14.64
C ARG A 171 -15.35 6.15 -14.66
N LEU A 172 -15.64 5.52 -13.54
CA LEU A 172 -15.53 4.08 -13.33
C LEU A 172 -16.86 3.50 -12.86
N LYS A 173 -17.19 2.32 -13.37
CA LYS A 173 -18.32 1.52 -12.88
C LYS A 173 -17.83 0.16 -12.43
N ILE A 174 -18.27 -0.29 -11.26
CA ILE A 174 -17.98 -1.65 -10.77
C ILE A 174 -18.81 -2.66 -11.56
N VAL A 175 -18.15 -3.69 -12.08
CA VAL A 175 -18.83 -4.87 -12.65
C VAL A 175 -19.02 -5.90 -11.53
N ARG A 176 -20.27 -6.29 -11.29
CA ARG A 176 -20.60 -7.19 -10.17
C ARG A 176 -21.14 -8.52 -10.68
N TYR A 177 -20.52 -9.61 -10.25
CA TYR A 177 -21.02 -10.97 -10.38
C TYR A 177 -20.59 -11.81 -9.17
N ARG A 178 -21.49 -12.63 -8.64
CA ARG A 178 -21.31 -13.31 -7.34
C ARG A 178 -20.59 -14.65 -7.46
N GLU A 179 -20.66 -15.28 -8.63
CA GLU A 179 -20.08 -16.57 -8.91
C GLU A 179 -18.98 -16.42 -9.95
N GLU A 180 -18.13 -17.44 -10.07
CA GLU A 180 -17.13 -17.50 -11.13
C GLU A 180 -17.82 -17.43 -12.49
N LYS A 181 -17.34 -16.55 -13.35
CA LYS A 181 -17.89 -16.33 -14.67
C LYS A 181 -16.82 -16.47 -15.74
N GLU A 182 -16.96 -17.46 -16.60
CA GLU A 182 -16.06 -17.64 -17.74
C GLU A 182 -14.56 -17.74 -17.34
N GLY A 183 -14.29 -18.33 -16.17
CA GLY A 183 -12.93 -18.42 -15.61
C GLY A 183 -12.46 -17.21 -14.81
N LEU A 184 -13.27 -16.14 -14.73
CA LEU A 184 -12.99 -14.97 -13.89
C LEU A 184 -13.43 -15.22 -12.45
N PRO A 185 -12.65 -14.79 -11.44
CA PRO A 185 -13.10 -14.84 -10.05
C PRO A 185 -14.31 -13.92 -9.84
N PRO A 186 -15.16 -14.16 -8.83
CA PRO A 186 -16.25 -13.24 -8.49
C PRO A 186 -15.78 -11.79 -8.36
N SER A 187 -16.58 -10.82 -8.80
CA SER A 187 -16.25 -9.40 -8.72
C SER A 187 -17.34 -8.60 -7.99
N PRO A 188 -17.00 -7.86 -6.93
CA PRO A 188 -15.71 -7.87 -6.23
C PRO A 188 -15.53 -9.12 -5.36
N SER A 189 -14.27 -9.52 -5.10
CA SER A 189 -13.97 -10.65 -4.21
C SER A 189 -12.64 -10.50 -3.49
N ARG A 190 -12.46 -11.27 -2.42
CA ARG A 190 -11.22 -11.35 -1.65
C ARG A 190 -10.40 -12.55 -2.11
N ILE A 191 -9.16 -12.33 -2.53
CA ILE A 191 -8.19 -13.38 -2.91
C ILE A 191 -7.49 -13.87 -1.63
N GLY A 192 -7.26 -15.17 -1.54
CA GLY A 192 -6.54 -15.79 -0.42
C GLY A 192 -7.43 -16.17 0.78
N VAL A 193 -8.77 -16.11 0.64
CA VAL A 193 -9.68 -16.63 1.66
C VAL A 193 -9.48 -18.13 1.81
N GLY A 194 -9.22 -18.59 3.05
CA GLY A 194 -8.95 -20.01 3.34
C GLY A 194 -7.52 -20.46 2.98
N SER A 195 -6.71 -19.63 2.38
CA SER A 195 -5.34 -19.97 2.02
C SER A 195 -4.38 -19.85 3.23
N PRO A 196 -3.48 -20.84 3.44
CA PRO A 196 -2.43 -20.77 4.44
C PRO A 196 -1.49 -19.57 4.24
N ALA A 197 -1.21 -19.16 3.01
CA ALA A 197 -0.39 -18.00 2.70
C ALA A 197 -0.98 -16.70 3.25
N PHE A 198 -2.30 -16.61 3.29
CA PHE A 198 -3.04 -15.44 3.78
C PHE A 198 -3.61 -15.62 5.20
N GLN A 199 -3.28 -16.69 5.92
CA GLN A 199 -3.71 -16.86 7.31
C GLN A 199 -3.24 -15.69 8.18
N SER A 200 -4.13 -15.09 8.98
CA SER A 200 -3.84 -13.90 9.78
C SER A 200 -3.13 -12.78 8.99
N SER A 201 -3.51 -12.60 7.73
CA SER A 201 -3.01 -11.55 6.84
C SER A 201 -4.16 -10.97 6.03
N ARG A 202 -4.01 -9.71 5.65
CA ARG A 202 -4.99 -9.02 4.79
C ARG A 202 -5.15 -9.79 3.48
N LYS A 203 -6.40 -10.07 3.09
CA LYS A 203 -6.72 -10.67 1.80
C LYS A 203 -6.68 -9.58 0.72
N SER A 204 -6.15 -9.92 -0.45
CA SER A 204 -6.15 -8.98 -1.58
C SER A 204 -7.58 -8.76 -2.08
N LEU A 205 -7.89 -7.57 -2.57
CA LEU A 205 -9.21 -7.22 -3.10
C LEU A 205 -9.14 -7.16 -4.62
N PHE A 206 -9.88 -8.05 -5.25
CA PHE A 206 -10.10 -8.06 -6.70
C PHE A 206 -11.40 -7.32 -7.04
N CYS A 207 -11.36 -6.53 -8.11
CA CYS A 207 -12.54 -5.94 -8.71
C CYS A 207 -12.34 -5.71 -10.21
N GLU A 208 -13.38 -5.98 -10.98
CA GLU A 208 -13.51 -5.57 -12.36
C GLU A 208 -14.21 -4.22 -12.41
N PHE A 209 -13.61 -3.28 -13.12
CA PHE A 209 -14.18 -1.96 -13.41
C PHE A 209 -14.38 -1.79 -14.92
N LEU A 210 -15.37 -0.95 -15.27
CA LEU A 210 -15.51 -0.40 -16.62
C LEU A 210 -15.03 1.06 -16.61
N PHE A 211 -14.15 1.36 -17.55
CA PHE A 211 -13.74 2.71 -17.93
C PHE A 211 -14.19 2.97 -19.37
N GLY A 212 -15.24 3.74 -19.53
CA GLY A 212 -15.96 3.76 -20.80
C GLY A 212 -16.47 2.35 -21.17
N SER A 213 -16.01 1.81 -22.30
CA SER A 213 -16.29 0.44 -22.74
C SER A 213 -15.17 -0.54 -22.38
N SER A 214 -14.05 -0.07 -21.82
CA SER A 214 -12.89 -0.91 -21.51
C SER A 214 -13.03 -1.59 -20.16
N ARG A 215 -12.75 -2.88 -20.12
CA ARG A 215 -12.70 -3.69 -18.89
C ARG A 215 -11.32 -3.54 -18.26
N ILE A 216 -11.29 -3.17 -16.98
CA ILE A 216 -10.06 -3.04 -16.19
C ILE A 216 -10.17 -3.98 -14.99
N PHE A 217 -9.20 -4.85 -14.82
CA PHE A 217 -9.12 -5.82 -13.73
C PHE A 217 -8.09 -5.34 -12.71
N VAL A 218 -8.51 -5.10 -11.49
CA VAL A 218 -7.64 -4.50 -10.47
C VAL A 218 -7.55 -5.41 -9.26
N ILE A 219 -6.31 -5.68 -8.81
CA ILE A 219 -6.02 -6.44 -7.59
C ILE A 219 -5.25 -5.51 -6.65
N ASN A 220 -5.89 -5.10 -5.57
CA ASN A 220 -5.27 -4.29 -4.51
C ASN A 220 -4.73 -5.19 -3.40
N ASN A 221 -3.48 -5.00 -3.04
CA ASN A 221 -2.73 -5.87 -2.17
C ASN A 221 -2.19 -5.12 -0.94
N HIS A 222 -2.09 -5.83 0.18
CA HIS A 222 -1.25 -5.46 1.31
C HIS A 222 -0.66 -6.75 1.88
N LEU A 223 0.53 -7.11 1.40
CA LEU A 223 1.17 -8.38 1.75
C LEU A 223 1.73 -8.36 3.17
N SER A 224 2.17 -9.52 3.64
CA SER A 224 2.76 -9.67 4.96
C SER A 224 3.98 -8.77 5.13
N SER A 225 4.01 -8.03 6.23
CA SER A 225 5.11 -7.11 6.53
C SER A 225 6.41 -7.86 6.82
N LYS A 226 7.50 -7.10 6.86
CA LYS A 226 8.83 -7.58 7.27
C LYS A 226 8.98 -7.68 8.80
N PHE A 227 7.86 -7.66 9.54
CA PHE A 227 7.88 -7.77 10.99
C PHE A 227 8.64 -9.02 11.46
N GLY A 228 9.46 -8.84 12.50
CA GLY A 228 10.34 -9.91 13.00
C GLY A 228 11.67 -10.04 12.26
N SER A 229 11.95 -9.20 11.25
CA SER A 229 13.30 -9.09 10.68
C SER A 229 14.28 -8.60 11.76
N PRO A 230 15.45 -9.23 11.89
CA PRO A 230 16.49 -8.68 12.76
C PRO A 230 17.00 -7.35 12.19
N PRO A 231 17.53 -6.48 13.04
CA PRO A 231 18.11 -5.22 12.59
C PRO A 231 19.21 -5.44 11.55
N MET A 232 19.28 -4.57 10.54
CA MET A 232 20.27 -4.65 9.46
C MET A 232 21.71 -4.70 9.98
N TYR A 233 22.02 -3.84 10.95
CA TYR A 233 23.35 -3.74 11.58
C TYR A 233 23.41 -4.43 12.94
N GLY A 234 22.57 -5.46 13.14
CA GLY A 234 22.56 -6.25 14.34
C GLY A 234 23.61 -7.35 14.34
N SER A 235 23.67 -8.11 15.43
CA SER A 235 24.60 -9.24 15.60
C SER A 235 24.30 -10.42 14.67
N LYS A 236 23.05 -10.53 14.17
CA LYS A 236 22.65 -11.58 13.24
C LYS A 236 22.98 -11.19 11.81
N GLN A 237 23.98 -11.84 11.25
CA GLN A 237 24.44 -11.62 9.88
C GLN A 237 24.50 -12.95 9.09
N PRO A 238 24.09 -12.97 7.82
CA PRO A 238 23.42 -11.88 7.10
C PRO A 238 22.02 -11.58 7.67
N PRO A 239 21.49 -10.36 7.47
CA PRO A 239 20.15 -10.02 7.90
C PRO A 239 19.09 -10.90 7.24
N VAL A 240 18.08 -11.33 7.99
CA VAL A 240 16.98 -12.16 7.48
C VAL A 240 15.82 -11.27 7.02
N ASN A 241 15.32 -11.52 5.83
CA ASN A 241 14.10 -10.89 5.33
C ASN A 241 12.87 -11.58 5.96
N GLY A 242 12.38 -11.07 7.09
CA GLY A 242 11.20 -11.62 7.77
C GLY A 242 9.98 -11.67 6.84
N GLY A 243 9.22 -12.76 6.93
CA GLY A 243 8.03 -12.95 6.12
C GLY A 243 8.25 -13.15 4.61
N PHE A 244 9.49 -13.31 4.15
CA PHE A 244 9.82 -13.43 2.72
C PHE A 244 9.07 -14.58 2.03
N ASP A 245 9.20 -15.82 2.53
CA ASP A 245 8.55 -16.98 1.93
C ASP A 245 7.03 -16.84 1.88
N ARG A 246 6.48 -16.19 2.89
CA ARG A 246 5.06 -15.90 2.94
C ARG A 246 4.64 -14.91 1.85
N ARG A 247 5.41 -13.84 1.64
CA ARG A 247 5.15 -12.90 0.53
C ARG A 247 5.29 -13.56 -0.83
N VAL A 248 6.27 -14.46 -1.00
CA VAL A 248 6.41 -15.29 -2.22
C VAL A 248 5.14 -16.10 -2.46
N ALA A 249 4.63 -16.81 -1.44
CA ALA A 249 3.41 -17.60 -1.56
C ALA A 249 2.18 -16.74 -1.85
N GLN A 250 2.02 -15.60 -1.14
CA GLN A 250 0.93 -14.65 -1.37
C GLN A 250 0.96 -14.11 -2.79
N PHE A 251 2.12 -13.69 -3.27
CA PHE A 251 2.27 -13.16 -4.63
C PHE A 251 2.02 -14.25 -5.69
N GLY A 252 2.39 -15.48 -5.42
CA GLY A 252 2.08 -16.63 -6.29
C GLY A 252 0.57 -16.80 -6.51
N GLU A 253 -0.24 -16.70 -5.46
CA GLU A 253 -1.71 -16.75 -5.58
C GLU A 253 -2.29 -15.57 -6.36
N ILE A 254 -1.76 -14.37 -6.13
CA ILE A 254 -2.16 -13.16 -6.87
C ILE A 254 -1.83 -13.33 -8.37
N SER A 255 -0.64 -13.81 -8.67
CA SER A 255 -0.21 -14.06 -10.05
C SER A 255 -1.07 -15.12 -10.73
N ALA A 256 -1.47 -16.18 -10.02
CA ALA A 256 -2.38 -17.19 -10.55
C ALA A 256 -3.76 -16.61 -10.90
N VAL A 257 -4.27 -15.66 -10.10
CA VAL A 257 -5.51 -14.95 -10.43
C VAL A 257 -5.33 -14.08 -11.67
N ALA A 258 -4.22 -13.35 -11.78
CA ALA A 258 -3.91 -12.54 -12.96
C ALA A 258 -3.80 -13.40 -14.22
N ASP A 259 -3.18 -14.60 -14.13
CA ASP A 259 -3.07 -15.56 -15.23
C ASP A 259 -4.45 -16.13 -15.67
N ARG A 260 -5.35 -16.37 -14.72
CA ARG A 260 -6.73 -16.77 -15.01
C ARG A 260 -7.44 -15.65 -15.78
N ILE A 261 -7.31 -14.41 -15.35
CA ILE A 261 -7.91 -13.25 -16.03
C ILE A 261 -7.34 -13.12 -17.45
N ALA A 262 -6.02 -13.18 -17.63
CA ALA A 262 -5.39 -13.10 -18.94
C ALA A 262 -5.77 -14.26 -19.88
N THR A 263 -6.11 -15.42 -19.31
CA THR A 263 -6.60 -16.59 -20.06
C THR A 263 -8.06 -16.40 -20.48
N ALA A 264 -8.90 -15.93 -19.56
CA ALA A 264 -10.32 -15.72 -19.80
C ALA A 264 -10.60 -14.53 -20.73
N VAL A 265 -9.77 -13.49 -20.63
CA VAL A 265 -9.91 -12.24 -21.40
C VAL A 265 -8.55 -11.91 -22.06
N PRO A 266 -8.28 -12.44 -23.25
CA PRO A 266 -7.05 -12.10 -23.98
C PRO A 266 -6.91 -10.59 -24.20
N GLY A 267 -5.76 -10.03 -23.86
CA GLY A 267 -5.52 -8.59 -23.94
C GLY A 267 -6.14 -7.76 -22.80
N ALA A 268 -6.57 -8.41 -21.72
CA ALA A 268 -7.11 -7.72 -20.54
C ALA A 268 -6.13 -6.67 -19.97
N ALA A 269 -6.66 -5.50 -19.61
CA ALA A 269 -5.92 -4.53 -18.80
C ALA A 269 -5.97 -4.99 -17.33
N ILE A 270 -4.85 -5.50 -16.82
CA ILE A 270 -4.72 -6.03 -15.46
C ILE A 270 -3.77 -5.13 -14.68
N LEU A 271 -4.24 -4.59 -13.55
CA LEU A 271 -3.47 -3.81 -12.60
C LEU A 271 -3.30 -4.59 -11.31
N VAL A 272 -2.07 -4.93 -10.96
CA VAL A 272 -1.71 -5.52 -9.67
C VAL A 272 -0.92 -4.48 -8.91
N LEU A 273 -1.49 -3.93 -7.86
CA LEU A 273 -0.95 -2.77 -7.14
C LEU A 273 -1.16 -2.90 -5.64
N GLY A 274 -0.63 -1.99 -4.87
CA GLY A 274 -0.76 -1.98 -3.41
C GLY A 274 0.57 -1.95 -2.69
N ASP A 275 0.53 -2.26 -1.40
CA ASP A 275 1.71 -2.42 -0.55
C ASP A 275 2.17 -3.88 -0.55
N PHE A 276 3.20 -4.17 -1.33
CA PHE A 276 3.77 -5.50 -1.42
C PHE A 276 4.71 -5.83 -0.24
N ASN A 277 5.06 -4.86 0.59
CA ASN A 277 6.05 -5.02 1.66
C ASN A 277 7.36 -5.62 1.17
N GLU A 278 7.73 -5.38 -0.11
CA GLU A 278 8.94 -5.90 -0.72
C GLU A 278 9.52 -4.92 -1.75
N PHE A 279 10.80 -5.05 -1.99
CA PHE A 279 11.49 -4.25 -3.00
C PHE A 279 11.30 -4.84 -4.41
N PRO A 280 11.32 -4.01 -5.44
CA PRO A 280 11.09 -4.47 -6.82
C PRO A 280 12.19 -5.40 -7.35
N PHE A 281 13.35 -5.45 -6.70
CA PHE A 281 14.47 -6.32 -7.06
C PHE A 281 14.44 -7.68 -6.35
N GLU A 282 13.53 -7.91 -5.40
CA GLU A 282 13.39 -9.18 -4.69
C GLU A 282 12.65 -10.23 -5.52
N GLU A 283 12.90 -11.52 -5.24
CA GLU A 283 12.39 -12.64 -6.04
C GLU A 283 10.87 -12.67 -6.25
N PRO A 284 10.01 -12.37 -5.26
CA PRO A 284 8.58 -12.33 -5.51
C PRO A 284 8.21 -11.37 -6.64
N MET A 285 8.90 -10.25 -6.71
CA MET A 285 8.67 -9.23 -7.73
C MET A 285 9.34 -9.56 -9.06
N LYS A 286 10.44 -10.33 -9.07
CA LYS A 286 11.10 -10.77 -10.31
C LYS A 286 10.27 -11.80 -11.07
N SER A 287 9.55 -12.67 -10.37
CA SER A 287 8.72 -13.71 -10.96
C SER A 287 7.44 -13.18 -11.62
N ALA A 288 7.08 -11.91 -11.44
CA ALA A 288 5.87 -11.30 -11.97
C ALA A 288 5.71 -11.46 -13.51
N GLY A 289 6.82 -11.49 -14.23
CA GLY A 289 6.81 -11.64 -15.70
C GLY A 289 6.75 -13.08 -16.22
N SER A 290 6.76 -14.10 -15.36
CA SER A 290 6.86 -15.50 -15.76
C SER A 290 5.53 -16.17 -16.12
N GLY A 291 4.40 -15.62 -15.68
CA GLY A 291 3.07 -16.16 -15.92
C GLY A 291 2.46 -15.73 -17.27
N LYS A 292 1.25 -16.23 -17.55
CA LYS A 292 0.49 -15.87 -18.77
C LYS A 292 0.10 -14.41 -18.83
N ALA A 293 -0.16 -13.79 -17.68
CA ALA A 293 -0.47 -12.37 -17.57
C ALA A 293 0.71 -11.47 -17.98
N ARG A 294 1.93 -12.00 -17.94
CA ARG A 294 3.16 -11.24 -18.24
C ARG A 294 3.18 -9.88 -17.55
N LEU A 295 2.90 -9.89 -16.23
CA LEU A 295 2.92 -8.68 -15.44
C LEU A 295 4.29 -8.00 -15.56
N LYS A 296 4.28 -6.70 -15.82
CA LYS A 296 5.49 -5.88 -15.90
C LYS A 296 5.48 -4.88 -14.75
N LYS A 297 6.65 -4.62 -14.20
CA LYS A 297 6.79 -3.55 -13.21
C LYS A 297 6.58 -2.20 -13.90
N LEU A 298 5.99 -1.24 -13.17
CA LEU A 298 5.79 0.10 -13.73
C LEU A 298 7.10 0.75 -14.15
N SER A 299 8.19 0.50 -13.40
CA SER A 299 9.55 0.96 -13.74
C SER A 299 10.12 0.38 -15.05
N GLU A 300 9.56 -0.74 -15.55
CA GLU A 300 9.93 -1.32 -16.84
C GLU A 300 9.14 -0.71 -18.00
N LEU A 301 8.04 -0.03 -17.70
CA LEU A 301 7.13 0.57 -18.69
C LEU A 301 7.37 2.06 -18.89
N LEU A 302 7.89 2.72 -17.89
CA LEU A 302 8.16 4.15 -17.90
C LEU A 302 9.64 4.39 -17.61
N PRO A 303 10.33 5.25 -18.40
CA PRO A 303 11.64 5.72 -17.97
C PRO A 303 11.45 6.44 -16.63
N LEU A 304 12.12 5.95 -15.59
CA LEU A 304 12.20 6.69 -14.34
C LEU A 304 12.92 8.00 -14.60
N PRO A 305 12.45 9.15 -14.11
CA PRO A 305 13.24 10.36 -14.16
C PRO A 305 14.57 10.12 -13.43
N GLU A 306 15.67 10.52 -14.05
CA GLU A 306 17.03 10.50 -13.47
C GLU A 306 17.12 11.36 -12.22
#